data_cf9f8d9c7f1a208a1711ad63d9eda7f6
#
_entry.id   cf9f8d9c7f1a208a1711ad63d9eda7f6
#
_cell.length_a   1.000
_cell.length_b   1.000
_cell.length_c   1.000
_cell.angle_alpha   90.00
_cell.angle_beta   90.00
_cell.angle_gamma   90.00
#
_symmetry.space_group_name_H-M   'P 1'
#
loop_
_entity.id
_entity.type
_entity.pdbx_description
1 polymer ?
#
loop_
_entity_poly.entity_id
_entity_poly.type
_entity_poly.pdbx_seq_one_letter_code
_entity_poly.pdbx_strand_id
1 'polypeptide(L)'
;HKVKFVSTTNGDIGHAIMAGGQLAKRRTREVKAAARILGIESHVMDNHDGELMPTLENRKALTRLIRDWKADIVMGHRPNDYHPDHRYTGVLMQDAAFMVTVSNFAPDTPQLNKNPVFLYLSDYFKKPNPFAPDLVVGIDDVVEQKAEALWTLESQIESFWAARNFETVIPVPTDPAKRAAKKREFPQAFGRRTRATADRFRE
;
A
#
# COMPACT_ATOMS: atom_id res chain seq x y z
N HIS A 1 0.20 18.98 -2.90
CA HIS A 1 0.25 17.87 -3.85
C HIS A 1 -1.05 17.06 -3.76
N LYS A 2 -1.48 16.49 -4.88
CA LYS A 2 -2.58 15.52 -4.89
C LYS A 2 -1.98 14.12 -4.83
N VAL A 3 -2.49 13.27 -3.94
CA VAL A 3 -2.02 11.89 -3.76
C VAL A 3 -3.19 10.92 -3.86
N LYS A 4 -2.98 9.78 -4.50
CA LYS A 4 -3.93 8.67 -4.55
C LYS A 4 -3.22 7.37 -4.16
N PHE A 5 -3.74 6.68 -3.16
CA PHE A 5 -3.35 5.31 -2.86
C PHE A 5 -4.18 4.34 -3.69
N VAL A 6 -3.51 3.40 -4.32
CA VAL A 6 -4.15 2.32 -5.08
C VAL A 6 -3.76 0.99 -4.46
N SER A 7 -4.75 0.25 -3.96
CA SER A 7 -4.59 -1.16 -3.61
C SER A 7 -4.96 -2.00 -4.83
N THR A 8 -4.04 -2.82 -5.31
CA THR A 8 -4.25 -3.66 -6.49
C THR A 8 -5.07 -4.91 -6.21
N THR A 9 -5.26 -5.25 -4.92
CA THR A 9 -6.16 -6.30 -4.43
C THR A 9 -7.10 -5.76 -3.37
N ASN A 10 -8.20 -6.47 -3.10
CA ASN A 10 -9.21 -6.07 -2.14
C ASN A 10 -8.94 -6.58 -0.71
N GLY A 11 -7.90 -7.39 -0.52
CA GLY A 11 -7.44 -7.86 0.79
C GLY A 11 -8.33 -8.88 1.49
N ASP A 12 -9.16 -9.59 0.75
CA ASP A 12 -10.27 -10.42 1.26
C ASP A 12 -9.85 -11.74 1.93
N ILE A 13 -8.56 -12.15 1.87
CA ILE A 13 -8.07 -13.35 2.56
C ILE A 13 -6.98 -13.09 3.62
N GLY A 14 -6.52 -11.85 3.75
CA GLY A 14 -5.37 -11.51 4.59
C GLY A 14 -5.69 -11.33 6.08
N HIS A 15 -6.58 -12.14 6.67
CA HIS A 15 -6.94 -12.11 8.09
C HIS A 15 -7.16 -13.53 8.64
N ALA A 16 -6.77 -13.81 9.89
CA ALA A 16 -6.75 -15.15 10.44
C ALA A 16 -8.14 -15.81 10.62
N ILE A 17 -9.20 -15.01 10.84
CA ILE A 17 -10.55 -15.52 11.16
C ILE A 17 -11.66 -14.92 10.31
N MET A 18 -11.36 -13.94 9.47
CA MET A 18 -12.34 -13.29 8.60
C MET A 18 -11.84 -13.35 7.15
N ALA A 19 -12.72 -13.64 6.21
CA ALA A 19 -12.36 -13.72 4.80
C ALA A 19 -13.51 -13.27 3.88
N GLY A 20 -13.21 -13.21 2.57
CA GLY A 20 -14.17 -12.94 1.52
C GLY A 20 -14.73 -11.52 1.56
N GLY A 21 -15.94 -11.35 1.03
CA GLY A 21 -16.57 -10.04 0.88
C GLY A 21 -16.77 -9.26 2.19
N GLN A 22 -16.86 -9.92 3.34
CA GLN A 22 -16.95 -9.23 4.63
C GLN A 22 -15.63 -8.53 4.97
N LEU A 23 -14.49 -9.22 4.78
CA LEU A 23 -13.17 -8.64 5.01
C LEU A 23 -12.85 -7.55 3.98
N ALA A 24 -13.14 -7.78 2.70
CA ALA A 24 -12.94 -6.78 1.65
C ALA A 24 -13.70 -5.48 1.94
N LYS A 25 -14.97 -5.56 2.36
CA LYS A 25 -15.77 -4.41 2.77
C LYS A 25 -15.22 -3.71 4.01
N ARG A 26 -14.73 -4.47 5.00
CA ARG A 26 -14.08 -3.92 6.20
C ARG A 26 -12.83 -3.14 5.81
N ARG A 27 -11.91 -3.77 5.06
CA ARG A 27 -10.65 -3.15 4.61
C ARG A 27 -10.85 -1.93 3.73
N THR A 28 -11.84 -1.95 2.85
CA THR A 28 -12.20 -0.77 2.06
C THR A 28 -12.62 0.40 2.94
N ARG A 29 -13.38 0.17 4.03
CA ARG A 29 -13.75 1.23 4.98
C ARG A 29 -12.53 1.74 5.77
N GLU A 30 -11.65 0.85 6.19
CA GLU A 30 -10.41 1.18 6.90
C GLU A 30 -9.48 2.03 6.03
N VAL A 31 -9.24 1.64 4.77
CA VAL A 31 -8.43 2.40 3.81
C VAL A 31 -9.02 3.79 3.56
N LYS A 32 -10.35 3.91 3.41
CA LYS A 32 -11.02 5.21 3.27
C LYS A 32 -10.88 6.07 4.53
N ALA A 33 -10.87 5.47 5.71
CA ALA A 33 -10.64 6.20 6.97
C ALA A 33 -9.19 6.71 7.05
N ALA A 34 -8.20 5.89 6.72
CA ALA A 34 -6.80 6.30 6.64
C ALA A 34 -6.60 7.44 5.63
N ALA A 35 -7.19 7.30 4.44
CA ALA A 35 -7.10 8.32 3.38
C ALA A 35 -7.66 9.68 3.83
N ARG A 36 -8.76 9.70 4.59
CA ARG A 36 -9.31 10.94 5.17
C ARG A 36 -8.37 11.62 6.15
N ILE A 37 -7.69 10.85 7.01
CA ILE A 37 -6.70 11.40 7.95
C ILE A 37 -5.52 12.02 7.19
N LEU A 38 -5.09 11.36 6.12
CA LEU A 38 -3.96 11.82 5.30
C LEU A 38 -4.36 12.94 4.30
N GLY A 39 -5.65 13.23 4.13
CA GLY A 39 -6.11 14.20 3.14
C GLY A 39 -5.86 13.76 1.69
N ILE A 40 -5.92 12.46 1.40
CA ILE A 40 -5.63 11.86 0.10
C ILE A 40 -6.83 11.08 -0.45
N GLU A 41 -6.77 10.72 -1.73
CA GLU A 41 -7.72 9.77 -2.31
C GLU A 41 -7.25 8.32 -2.15
N SER A 42 -8.19 7.39 -2.14
CA SER A 42 -7.91 5.94 -2.16
C SER A 42 -8.77 5.23 -3.20
N HIS A 43 -8.18 4.25 -3.85
CA HIS A 43 -8.84 3.35 -4.80
C HIS A 43 -8.46 1.91 -4.46
N VAL A 44 -9.43 1.00 -4.45
CA VAL A 44 -9.20 -0.44 -4.24
C VAL A 44 -9.72 -1.16 -5.47
N MET A 45 -8.83 -1.85 -6.18
CA MET A 45 -9.18 -2.72 -7.30
C MET A 45 -9.82 -4.01 -6.77
N ASP A 46 -10.69 -4.62 -7.55
CA ASP A 46 -11.46 -5.81 -7.15
C ASP A 46 -10.79 -7.12 -7.59
N ASN A 47 -9.47 -7.21 -7.40
CA ASN A 47 -8.76 -8.48 -7.51
C ASN A 47 -8.75 -9.17 -6.14
N HIS A 48 -8.95 -10.48 -6.10
CA HIS A 48 -8.78 -11.26 -4.88
C HIS A 48 -7.34 -11.19 -4.37
N ASP A 49 -7.21 -11.09 -3.06
CA ASP A 49 -5.90 -11.06 -2.40
C ASP A 49 -5.20 -12.42 -2.56
N GLY A 50 -3.94 -12.42 -2.98
CA GLY A 50 -3.19 -13.62 -3.34
C GLY A 50 -3.35 -14.08 -4.80
N GLU A 51 -4.28 -13.52 -5.56
CA GLU A 51 -4.61 -13.97 -6.94
C GLU A 51 -4.29 -12.92 -8.01
N LEU A 52 -3.64 -11.83 -7.67
CA LEU A 52 -3.26 -10.83 -8.66
C LEU A 52 -2.32 -11.42 -9.72
N MET A 53 -2.69 -11.26 -10.98
CA MET A 53 -1.87 -11.67 -12.12
C MET A 53 -1.60 -10.46 -13.05
N PRO A 54 -0.44 -10.38 -13.72
CA PRO A 54 -0.13 -9.31 -14.67
C PRO A 54 -0.81 -9.53 -16.02
N THR A 55 -2.13 -9.69 -15.98
CA THR A 55 -2.96 -9.88 -17.17
C THR A 55 -3.07 -8.59 -17.98
N LEU A 56 -3.46 -8.70 -19.27
CA LEU A 56 -3.73 -7.55 -20.11
C LEU A 56 -4.82 -6.66 -19.52
N GLU A 57 -5.82 -7.25 -18.88
CA GLU A 57 -6.92 -6.53 -18.23
C GLU A 57 -6.40 -5.67 -17.06
N ASN A 58 -5.64 -6.26 -16.14
CA ASN A 58 -5.04 -5.54 -15.02
C ASN A 58 -4.05 -4.47 -15.50
N ARG A 59 -3.28 -4.73 -16.56
CA ARG A 59 -2.39 -3.73 -17.19
C ARG A 59 -3.18 -2.54 -17.72
N LYS A 60 -4.27 -2.78 -18.46
CA LYS A 60 -5.14 -1.72 -18.95
C LYS A 60 -5.81 -0.95 -17.81
N ALA A 61 -6.28 -1.63 -16.78
CA ALA A 61 -6.91 -1.00 -15.62
C ALA A 61 -5.94 -0.05 -14.89
N LEU A 62 -4.71 -0.52 -14.61
CA LEU A 62 -3.69 0.32 -13.97
C LEU A 62 -3.27 1.49 -14.87
N THR A 63 -3.10 1.26 -16.18
CA THR A 63 -2.79 2.33 -17.15
C THR A 63 -3.85 3.42 -17.15
N ARG A 64 -5.15 3.04 -17.15
CA ARG A 64 -6.26 4.01 -17.05
C ARG A 64 -6.20 4.81 -15.76
N LEU A 65 -5.99 4.16 -14.62
CA LEU A 65 -5.89 4.85 -13.33
C LEU A 65 -4.77 5.90 -13.32
N ILE A 66 -3.60 5.57 -13.86
CA ILE A 66 -2.46 6.50 -13.94
C ILE A 66 -2.79 7.67 -14.88
N ARG A 67 -3.42 7.41 -16.03
CA ARG A 67 -3.83 8.42 -17.02
C ARG A 67 -4.91 9.36 -16.47
N ASP A 68 -5.98 8.83 -15.88
CA ASP A 68 -7.08 9.61 -15.31
C ASP A 68 -6.59 10.51 -14.18
N TRP A 69 -5.64 10.01 -13.39
CA TRP A 69 -5.00 10.78 -12.32
C TRP A 69 -4.04 11.84 -12.85
N LYS A 70 -3.58 11.71 -14.09
CA LYS A 70 -2.50 12.53 -14.68
C LYS A 70 -1.27 12.55 -13.79
N ALA A 71 -0.84 11.37 -13.37
CA ALA A 71 0.23 11.21 -12.40
C ALA A 71 1.55 11.82 -12.92
N ASP A 72 2.24 12.58 -12.06
CA ASP A 72 3.63 13.02 -12.27
C ASP A 72 4.62 12.01 -11.72
N ILE A 73 4.23 11.30 -10.64
CA ILE A 73 5.04 10.28 -9.97
C ILE A 73 4.17 9.06 -9.70
N VAL A 74 4.72 7.88 -9.94
CA VAL A 74 4.11 6.58 -9.59
C VAL A 74 5.10 5.83 -8.71
N MET A 75 4.65 5.35 -7.56
CA MET A 75 5.47 4.60 -6.62
C MET A 75 4.84 3.24 -6.31
N GLY A 76 5.65 2.20 -6.23
CA GLY A 76 5.16 0.86 -5.92
C GLY A 76 6.25 -0.13 -5.54
N HIS A 77 5.88 -1.39 -5.49
CA HIS A 77 6.77 -2.48 -5.11
C HIS A 77 7.81 -2.79 -6.19
N ARG A 78 8.97 -3.33 -5.77
CA ARG A 78 9.89 -3.97 -6.70
C ARG A 78 9.33 -5.35 -7.16
N PRO A 79 9.65 -5.80 -8.40
CA PRO A 79 9.18 -7.10 -8.90
C PRO A 79 9.82 -8.32 -8.23
N ASN A 80 10.64 -8.15 -7.22
CA ASN A 80 11.35 -9.22 -6.50
C ASN A 80 10.91 -9.37 -5.03
N ASP A 81 9.71 -8.93 -4.70
CA ASP A 81 9.11 -9.04 -3.37
C ASP A 81 8.73 -10.50 -3.03
N TYR A 82 8.55 -10.81 -1.73
CA TYR A 82 8.15 -12.14 -1.27
C TYR A 82 6.71 -12.49 -1.64
N HIS A 83 5.82 -11.49 -1.67
CA HIS A 83 4.40 -11.70 -1.90
C HIS A 83 4.08 -11.65 -3.41
N PRO A 84 3.28 -12.60 -3.95
CA PRO A 84 2.94 -12.59 -5.38
C PRO A 84 2.27 -11.29 -5.82
N ASP A 85 1.30 -10.77 -5.07
CA ASP A 85 0.58 -9.54 -5.42
C ASP A 85 1.51 -8.31 -5.42
N HIS A 86 2.49 -8.28 -4.52
CA HIS A 86 3.49 -7.21 -4.52
C HIS A 86 4.36 -7.29 -5.77
N ARG A 87 4.85 -8.50 -6.12
CA ARG A 87 5.65 -8.70 -7.35
C ARG A 87 4.87 -8.32 -8.59
N TYR A 88 3.63 -8.80 -8.71
CA TYR A 88 2.82 -8.53 -9.89
C TYR A 88 2.33 -7.09 -9.95
N THR A 89 2.11 -6.41 -8.83
CA THR A 89 1.95 -4.95 -8.80
C THR A 89 3.18 -4.25 -9.37
N GLY A 90 4.38 -4.67 -8.97
CA GLY A 90 5.64 -4.13 -9.52
C GLY A 90 5.78 -4.37 -11.02
N VAL A 91 5.44 -5.57 -11.50
CA VAL A 91 5.44 -5.90 -12.95
C VAL A 91 4.42 -5.05 -13.70
N LEU A 92 3.18 -4.96 -13.21
CA LEU A 92 2.14 -4.14 -13.83
C LEU A 92 2.52 -2.65 -13.87
N MET A 93 3.21 -2.17 -12.85
CA MET A 93 3.73 -0.81 -12.80
C MET A 93 4.83 -0.59 -13.85
N GLN A 94 5.77 -1.53 -14.01
CA GLN A 94 6.78 -1.50 -15.07
C GLN A 94 6.16 -1.50 -16.47
N ASP A 95 5.17 -2.37 -16.69
CA ASP A 95 4.45 -2.44 -17.95
C ASP A 95 3.72 -1.12 -18.25
N ALA A 96 3.08 -0.52 -17.22
CA ALA A 96 2.39 0.75 -17.37
C ALA A 96 3.34 1.91 -17.69
N ALA A 97 4.60 1.86 -17.23
CA ALA A 97 5.60 2.92 -17.42
C ALA A 97 5.81 3.29 -18.89
N PHE A 98 5.62 2.37 -19.83
CA PHE A 98 5.61 2.67 -21.25
C PHE A 98 4.20 2.93 -21.78
N MET A 99 3.22 2.11 -21.37
CA MET A 99 1.87 2.10 -21.93
C MET A 99 1.05 3.37 -21.64
N VAL A 100 1.38 4.13 -20.61
CA VAL A 100 0.65 5.36 -20.27
C VAL A 100 0.74 6.45 -21.36
N THR A 101 1.76 6.40 -22.20
CA THR A 101 1.97 7.36 -23.33
C THR A 101 1.55 6.80 -24.69
N VAL A 102 1.18 5.53 -24.79
CA VAL A 102 0.81 4.87 -26.05
C VAL A 102 -0.66 5.09 -26.37
N SER A 103 -0.97 5.94 -27.33
CA SER A 103 -2.34 6.40 -27.63
C SER A 103 -3.34 5.28 -27.94
N ASN A 104 -2.93 4.25 -28.67
CA ASN A 104 -3.80 3.14 -29.06
C ASN A 104 -3.90 2.02 -28.02
N PHE A 105 -3.19 2.14 -26.88
CA PHE A 105 -3.37 1.24 -25.76
C PHE A 105 -4.41 1.84 -24.80
N ALA A 106 -5.50 1.13 -24.53
CA ALA A 106 -6.66 1.62 -23.77
C ALA A 106 -7.15 3.00 -24.29
N PRO A 107 -7.61 3.09 -25.56
CA PRO A 107 -7.91 4.37 -26.25
C PRO A 107 -9.15 5.09 -25.70
N ASP A 108 -9.89 4.45 -24.82
CA ASP A 108 -11.01 5.00 -24.06
C ASP A 108 -10.56 6.00 -22.96
N THR A 109 -9.27 6.02 -22.64
CA THR A 109 -8.67 6.96 -21.69
C THR A 109 -7.50 7.68 -22.37
N PRO A 110 -7.50 9.01 -22.49
CA PRO A 110 -6.44 9.75 -23.17
C PRO A 110 -5.05 9.47 -22.62
N GLN A 111 -4.08 9.25 -23.49
CA GLN A 111 -2.69 9.03 -23.11
C GLN A 111 -2.09 10.26 -22.41
N LEU A 112 -1.05 10.04 -21.61
CA LEU A 112 -0.25 11.11 -21.07
C LEU A 112 0.73 11.64 -22.13
N ASN A 113 0.94 12.96 -22.16
CA ASN A 113 1.92 13.59 -23.04
C ASN A 113 3.36 13.44 -22.55
N LYS A 114 3.53 13.09 -21.28
CA LYS A 114 4.82 12.89 -20.61
C LYS A 114 4.74 11.66 -19.72
N ASN A 115 5.80 10.87 -19.73
CA ASN A 115 5.89 9.73 -18.82
C ASN A 115 6.10 10.21 -17.37
N PRO A 116 5.35 9.68 -16.39
CA PRO A 116 5.63 9.91 -14.98
C PRO A 116 7.02 9.43 -14.57
N VAL A 117 7.51 9.93 -13.45
CA VAL A 117 8.66 9.33 -12.77
C VAL A 117 8.18 8.08 -12.02
N PHE A 118 8.79 6.93 -12.30
CA PHE A 118 8.49 5.67 -11.63
C PHE A 118 9.55 5.38 -10.57
N LEU A 119 9.11 5.16 -9.33
CA LEU A 119 9.96 4.92 -8.18
C LEU A 119 9.56 3.62 -7.46
N TYR A 120 10.52 2.95 -6.87
CA TYR A 120 10.29 1.82 -6.00
C TYR A 120 10.30 2.23 -4.53
N LEU A 121 9.37 1.66 -3.76
CA LEU A 121 9.34 1.78 -2.31
C LEU A 121 10.38 0.86 -1.68
N SER A 122 10.88 1.26 -0.51
CA SER A 122 11.88 0.48 0.23
C SER A 122 11.35 -0.88 0.68
N ASP A 123 12.23 -1.88 0.64
CA ASP A 123 12.00 -3.23 1.15
C ASP A 123 13.24 -3.80 1.85
N TYR A 124 13.17 -5.05 2.29
CA TYR A 124 14.26 -5.76 2.97
C TYR A 124 14.84 -6.92 2.16
N PHE A 125 14.44 -7.08 0.90
CA PHE A 125 14.90 -8.16 0.05
C PHE A 125 16.32 -7.91 -0.46
N LYS A 126 17.14 -8.96 -0.43
CA LYS A 126 18.57 -8.91 -0.80
C LYS A 126 18.82 -9.44 -2.20
N LYS A 127 17.90 -10.21 -2.78
CA LYS A 127 18.07 -10.84 -4.10
C LYS A 127 17.00 -10.32 -5.08
N PRO A 128 17.36 -10.10 -6.37
CA PRO A 128 18.70 -10.21 -6.94
C PRO A 128 19.69 -9.16 -6.39
N ASN A 129 19.20 -7.98 -5.99
CA ASN A 129 20.00 -6.90 -5.41
C ASN A 129 19.32 -6.33 -4.17
N PRO A 130 20.04 -5.95 -3.10
CA PRO A 130 19.47 -5.23 -1.98
C PRO A 130 18.86 -3.90 -2.45
N PHE A 131 17.90 -3.38 -1.68
CA PHE A 131 17.38 -2.04 -1.92
C PHE A 131 18.47 -1.00 -1.59
N ALA A 132 18.75 -0.11 -2.54
CA ALA A 132 19.58 1.07 -2.36
C ALA A 132 18.71 2.30 -2.62
N PRO A 133 18.57 3.25 -1.68
CA PRO A 133 17.72 4.42 -1.87
C PRO A 133 18.42 5.48 -2.72
N ASP A 134 17.72 6.00 -3.74
CA ASP A 134 18.14 7.21 -4.47
C ASP A 134 17.54 8.46 -3.81
N LEU A 135 16.43 8.30 -3.10
CA LEU A 135 15.70 9.38 -2.44
C LEU A 135 15.34 8.97 -1.01
N VAL A 136 15.55 9.88 -0.08
CA VAL A 136 15.13 9.74 1.33
C VAL A 136 14.31 10.96 1.72
N VAL A 137 13.17 10.72 2.35
CA VAL A 137 12.25 11.77 2.80
C VAL A 137 12.14 11.76 4.32
N GLY A 138 12.46 12.89 4.97
CA GLY A 138 12.20 13.09 6.40
C GLY A 138 10.70 13.13 6.67
N ILE A 139 10.25 12.41 7.70
CA ILE A 139 8.84 12.33 8.07
C ILE A 139 8.58 12.72 9.52
N ASP A 140 9.54 13.34 10.19
CA ASP A 140 9.46 13.66 11.62
C ASP A 140 8.21 14.47 11.96
N ASP A 141 7.88 15.46 11.15
CA ASP A 141 6.72 16.35 11.36
C ASP A 141 5.36 15.68 11.11
N VAL A 142 5.34 14.50 10.47
CA VAL A 142 4.11 13.81 10.08
C VAL A 142 3.99 12.38 10.63
N VAL A 143 4.93 11.97 11.47
CA VAL A 143 4.96 10.59 11.99
C VAL A 143 3.72 10.26 12.82
N GLU A 144 3.19 11.22 13.59
CA GLU A 144 1.98 11.01 14.37
C GLU A 144 0.75 10.87 13.48
N GLN A 145 0.61 11.73 12.46
CA GLN A 145 -0.47 11.64 11.48
C GLN A 145 -0.43 10.29 10.74
N LYS A 146 0.78 9.84 10.38
CA LYS A 146 0.97 8.53 9.76
C LYS A 146 0.58 7.39 10.71
N ALA A 147 0.95 7.46 11.98
CA ALA A 147 0.56 6.48 12.98
C ALA A 147 -0.96 6.46 13.19
N GLU A 148 -1.61 7.63 13.20
CA GLU A 148 -3.06 7.75 13.31
C GLU A 148 -3.78 7.12 12.10
N ALA A 149 -3.30 7.38 10.89
CA ALA A 149 -3.84 6.75 9.68
C ALA A 149 -3.70 5.22 9.71
N LEU A 150 -2.52 4.71 10.11
CA LEU A 150 -2.28 3.27 10.27
C LEU A 150 -3.18 2.65 11.34
N TRP A 151 -3.48 3.37 12.42
CA TRP A 151 -4.36 2.89 13.49
C TRP A 151 -5.79 2.60 13.00
N THR A 152 -6.23 3.23 11.91
CA THR A 152 -7.55 2.94 11.34
C THR A 152 -7.62 1.59 10.61
N LEU A 153 -6.47 0.99 10.28
CA LEU A 153 -6.39 -0.31 9.62
C LEU A 153 -6.48 -1.46 10.64
N GLU A 154 -7.56 -1.50 11.39
CA GLU A 154 -7.74 -2.40 12.54
C GLU A 154 -7.56 -3.87 12.17
N SER A 155 -8.12 -4.31 11.04
CA SER A 155 -7.97 -5.69 10.58
C SER A 155 -6.52 -6.10 10.34
N GLN A 156 -5.67 -5.15 9.95
CA GLN A 156 -4.24 -5.38 9.80
C GLN A 156 -3.53 -5.40 11.15
N ILE A 157 -3.92 -4.49 12.06
CA ILE A 157 -3.35 -4.41 13.42
C ILE A 157 -3.67 -5.69 14.19
N GLU A 158 -4.90 -6.18 14.13
CA GLU A 158 -5.34 -7.43 14.76
C GLU A 158 -4.49 -8.62 14.30
N SER A 159 -4.26 -8.73 13.01
CA SER A 159 -3.41 -9.76 12.42
C SER A 159 -1.93 -9.56 12.74
N PHE A 160 -1.45 -8.33 12.76
CA PHE A 160 -0.04 -7.99 13.03
C PHE A 160 0.36 -8.24 14.48
N TRP A 161 -0.51 -7.95 15.45
CA TRP A 161 -0.25 -8.27 16.85
C TRP A 161 -0.28 -9.77 17.12
N ALA A 162 -1.07 -10.50 16.34
CA ALA A 162 -1.14 -11.96 16.37
C ALA A 162 0.01 -12.65 15.62
N ALA A 163 0.82 -11.88 14.87
CA ALA A 163 1.70 -12.34 13.80
C ALA A 163 2.89 -13.23 14.20
N ARG A 164 2.99 -13.68 15.42
CA ARG A 164 3.87 -14.81 15.77
C ARG A 164 3.21 -16.18 15.59
N ASN A 165 1.88 -16.21 15.52
CA ASN A 165 1.08 -17.39 15.20
C ASN A 165 -0.13 -16.93 14.37
N PHE A 166 -0.17 -17.23 13.10
CA PHE A 166 -1.29 -16.94 12.19
C PHE A 166 -2.64 -17.53 12.65
N GLU A 167 -2.63 -18.26 13.75
CA GLU A 167 -3.80 -18.92 14.36
C GLU A 167 -4.54 -18.04 15.36
N THR A 168 -3.98 -16.91 15.80
CA THR A 168 -4.58 -16.11 16.88
C THR A 168 -4.72 -14.66 16.43
N VAL A 169 -5.92 -14.12 16.52
CA VAL A 169 -6.21 -12.70 16.36
C VAL A 169 -6.22 -12.03 17.72
N ILE A 170 -5.49 -10.93 17.87
CA ILE A 170 -5.61 -10.06 19.05
C ILE A 170 -6.51 -8.88 18.66
N PRO A 171 -7.79 -8.90 19.02
CA PRO A 171 -8.72 -7.86 18.60
C PRO A 171 -8.33 -6.51 19.20
N VAL A 172 -8.58 -5.45 18.43
CA VAL A 172 -8.51 -4.09 18.96
C VAL A 172 -9.58 -3.96 20.05
N PRO A 173 -9.23 -3.48 21.24
CA PRO A 173 -10.19 -3.37 22.34
C PRO A 173 -11.43 -2.55 21.96
N THR A 174 -12.61 -3.06 22.28
CA THR A 174 -13.89 -2.33 22.10
C THR A 174 -14.15 -1.37 23.27
N ASP A 175 -13.62 -1.65 24.44
CA ASP A 175 -13.66 -0.74 25.59
C ASP A 175 -12.92 0.56 25.28
N PRO A 176 -13.57 1.74 25.42
CA PRO A 176 -12.98 3.02 25.03
C PRO A 176 -11.66 3.35 25.75
N ALA A 177 -11.56 3.04 27.04
CA ALA A 177 -10.37 3.35 27.82
C ALA A 177 -9.17 2.48 27.43
N LYS A 178 -9.40 1.16 27.28
CA LYS A 178 -8.39 0.22 26.80
C LYS A 178 -7.96 0.52 25.38
N ARG A 179 -8.90 0.89 24.50
CA ARG A 179 -8.64 1.30 23.14
C ARG A 179 -7.77 2.56 23.08
N ALA A 180 -8.10 3.58 23.90
CA ALA A 180 -7.32 4.80 23.98
C ALA A 180 -5.90 4.56 24.53
N ALA A 181 -5.74 3.65 25.50
CA ALA A 181 -4.44 3.24 26.01
C ALA A 181 -3.59 2.60 24.90
N LYS A 182 -4.13 1.61 24.19
CA LYS A 182 -3.47 0.94 23.07
C LYS A 182 -3.12 1.91 21.94
N LYS A 183 -4.02 2.85 21.61
CA LYS A 183 -3.76 3.87 20.59
C LYS A 183 -2.57 4.75 20.98
N ARG A 184 -2.40 5.10 22.27
CA ARG A 184 -1.24 5.90 22.74
C ARG A 184 0.10 5.15 22.64
N GLU A 185 0.08 3.83 22.80
CA GLU A 185 1.30 3.00 22.68
C GLU A 185 1.72 2.79 21.22
N PHE A 186 0.78 2.85 20.28
CA PHE A 186 0.99 2.50 18.88
C PHE A 186 2.04 3.39 18.18
N PRO A 187 2.03 4.74 18.31
CA PRO A 187 3.05 5.59 17.70
C PRO A 187 4.46 5.27 18.16
N GLN A 188 4.66 4.92 19.43
CA GLN A 188 5.97 4.56 19.96
C GLN A 188 6.49 3.25 19.37
N ALA A 189 5.62 2.25 19.25
CA ALA A 189 5.97 0.96 18.62
C ALA A 189 6.29 1.15 17.13
N PHE A 190 5.50 1.95 16.44
CA PHE A 190 5.70 2.32 15.04
C PHE A 190 6.97 3.16 14.86
N GLY A 191 7.20 4.14 15.71
CA GLY A 191 8.38 5.01 15.68
C GLY A 191 9.69 4.24 15.82
N ARG A 192 9.76 3.24 16.70
CA ARG A 192 10.94 2.37 16.82
C ARG A 192 11.27 1.64 15.51
N ARG A 193 10.26 1.12 14.81
CA ARG A 193 10.44 0.44 13.52
C ARG A 193 10.88 1.41 12.44
N THR A 194 10.28 2.58 12.39
CA THR A 194 10.61 3.65 11.43
C THR A 194 12.04 4.16 11.67
N ARG A 195 12.44 4.33 12.94
CA ARG A 195 13.79 4.72 13.32
C ARG A 195 14.83 3.70 12.83
N ALA A 196 14.61 2.42 13.05
CA ALA A 196 15.51 1.37 12.57
C ALA A 196 15.67 1.38 11.04
N THR A 197 14.62 1.74 10.30
CA THR A 197 14.69 1.93 8.84
C THR A 197 15.49 3.19 8.48
N ALA A 198 15.25 4.31 9.18
CA ALA A 198 15.97 5.57 8.97
C ALA A 198 17.47 5.41 9.27
N ASP A 199 17.81 4.74 10.37
CA ASP A 199 19.20 4.51 10.77
C ASP A 199 19.97 3.64 9.74
N ARG A 200 19.28 2.75 9.04
CA ARG A 200 19.86 1.95 7.95
C ARG A 200 20.31 2.79 6.74
N PHE A 201 19.75 3.97 6.54
CA PHE A 201 19.98 4.81 5.35
C PHE A 201 20.53 6.19 5.68
N ARG A 202 21.11 6.38 6.85
CA ARG A 202 21.66 7.66 7.30
C ARG A 202 23.11 7.93 6.92
N GLU A 203 23.79 6.96 6.34
CA GLU A 203 25.22 7.09 5.95
C GLU A 203 25.39 7.87 4.66
#